data_38a4776d0acf5b0099aafa90ad1b2a77
#
_entry.id   38a4776d0acf5b0099aafa90ad1b2a77
#
_cell.length_a   1.000
_cell.length_b   1.000
_cell.length_c   1.000
_cell.angle_alpha   90.00
_cell.angle_beta   90.00
_cell.angle_gamma   90.00
#
_symmetry.space_group_name_H-M   'P 1'
#
loop_
_entity.id
_entity.type
_entity.pdbx_description
1 polymer ?
#
loop_
_entity_poly.entity_id
_entity_poly.type
_entity_poly.pdbx_seq_one_letter_code
_entity_poly.pdbx_strand_id
1 'polypeptide(L)'
;MRTEVALTGTEIAQAVESLLRAEPARMAKLLDGLRAPGRCVESTVQGMSMGRGLPSGSRIRIELVTPECFAVGTVIAFLAGEHLVVHRVLHNRPLGVAANLLLTRGDMPLVPDLPVAHSRILGPVTGVWRNGEWQAPPAEPRRSAPARLISSILVLATLCMLRLSTRGASVMLGQLHQLERAVRQARNKTVLAWGHQPPGPG
;
A
#
# COMPACT_ATOMS: atom_id res chain seq x y z
N MET A 1 2.10 -38.10 9.80
CA MET A 1 1.59 -37.05 10.67
C MET A 1 2.60 -35.90 10.66
N ARG A 2 2.33 -34.78 9.97
CA ARG A 2 3.12 -33.55 10.11
C ARG A 2 2.52 -32.78 11.27
N THR A 3 3.27 -32.61 12.33
CA THR A 3 2.91 -31.75 13.47
C THR A 3 2.91 -30.30 12.97
N GLU A 4 1.77 -29.74 12.76
CA GLU A 4 1.60 -28.32 12.45
C GLU A 4 1.92 -27.53 13.73
N VAL A 5 3.13 -27.00 13.81
CA VAL A 5 3.53 -26.10 14.88
C VAL A 5 2.85 -24.76 14.60
N ALA A 6 1.82 -24.44 15.36
CA ALA A 6 1.20 -23.12 15.29
C ALA A 6 2.19 -22.07 15.82
N LEU A 7 2.69 -21.21 14.95
CA LEU A 7 3.54 -20.07 15.32
C LEU A 7 2.73 -19.09 16.18
N THR A 8 3.34 -18.62 17.26
CA THR A 8 2.75 -17.56 18.11
C THR A 8 2.77 -16.21 17.37
N GLY A 9 1.93 -15.26 17.78
CA GLY A 9 1.89 -13.92 17.20
C GLY A 9 3.25 -13.22 17.22
N THR A 10 4.06 -13.47 18.24
CA THR A 10 5.43 -12.91 18.38
C THR A 10 6.39 -13.52 17.35
N GLU A 11 6.33 -14.83 17.11
CA GLU A 11 7.17 -15.50 16.13
C GLU A 11 6.82 -15.08 14.69
N ILE A 12 5.54 -14.85 14.43
CA ILE A 12 5.09 -14.31 13.13
C ILE A 12 5.61 -12.88 12.93
N ALA A 13 5.54 -12.03 13.96
CA ALA A 13 6.05 -10.65 13.89
C ALA A 13 7.57 -10.63 13.62
N GLN A 14 8.35 -11.47 14.31
CA GLN A 14 9.79 -11.62 14.08
C GLN A 14 10.10 -12.15 12.66
N ALA A 15 9.30 -13.09 12.17
CA ALA A 15 9.45 -13.60 10.81
C ALA A 15 9.19 -12.50 9.77
N VAL A 16 8.16 -11.65 9.95
CA VAL A 16 7.89 -10.51 9.08
C VAL A 16 9.04 -9.50 9.12
N GLU A 17 9.63 -9.23 10.28
CA GLU A 17 10.79 -8.36 10.38
C GLU A 17 12.01 -8.93 9.65
N SER A 18 12.21 -10.23 9.72
CA SER A 18 13.28 -10.91 8.95
C SER A 18 13.02 -10.88 7.43
N LEU A 19 11.75 -10.86 7.00
CA LEU A 19 11.38 -10.72 5.59
C LEU A 19 11.77 -9.36 5.02
N LEU A 20 11.68 -8.30 5.80
CA LEU A 20 12.04 -6.94 5.35
C LEU A 20 13.51 -6.83 4.93
N ARG A 21 14.38 -7.69 5.51
CA ARG A 21 15.83 -7.72 5.24
C ARG A 21 16.27 -8.81 4.27
N ALA A 22 15.33 -9.62 3.79
CA ALA A 22 15.64 -10.77 2.94
C ALA A 22 15.72 -10.39 1.46
N GLU A 23 16.58 -11.09 0.71
CA GLU A 23 16.57 -11.00 -0.76
C GLU A 23 15.23 -11.47 -1.33
N PRO A 24 14.80 -10.95 -2.51
CA PRO A 24 13.47 -11.22 -3.08
C PRO A 24 13.10 -12.70 -3.21
N ALA A 25 14.04 -13.55 -3.60
CA ALA A 25 13.79 -14.99 -3.76
C ALA A 25 13.61 -15.71 -2.41
N ARG A 26 14.38 -15.30 -1.39
CA ARG A 26 14.27 -15.82 -0.03
C ARG A 26 12.99 -15.32 0.64
N MET A 27 12.63 -14.05 0.40
CA MET A 27 11.39 -13.46 0.85
C MET A 27 10.16 -14.23 0.39
N ALA A 28 10.09 -14.59 -0.90
CA ALA A 28 8.97 -15.36 -1.45
C ALA A 28 8.79 -16.70 -0.73
N LYS A 29 9.87 -17.47 -0.53
CA LYS A 29 9.84 -18.75 0.20
C LYS A 29 9.40 -18.60 1.66
N LEU A 30 9.89 -17.56 2.34
CA LEU A 30 9.51 -17.30 3.74
C LEU A 30 8.03 -16.92 3.85
N LEU A 31 7.54 -16.07 2.94
CA LEU A 31 6.12 -15.72 2.86
C LEU A 31 5.24 -16.95 2.61
N ASP A 32 5.64 -17.82 1.66
CA ASP A 32 4.89 -19.04 1.38
C ASP A 32 4.82 -19.98 2.60
N GLY A 33 5.90 -20.06 3.38
CA GLY A 33 5.92 -20.82 4.63
C GLY A 33 5.07 -20.21 5.76
N LEU A 34 4.83 -18.88 5.72
CA LEU A 34 4.00 -18.19 6.68
C LEU A 34 2.52 -18.19 6.33
N ARG A 35 2.17 -18.33 5.04
CA ARG A 35 0.78 -18.32 4.57
C ARG A 35 0.06 -19.58 5.00
N ALA A 36 -1.00 -19.42 5.75
CA ALA A 36 -1.94 -20.47 6.11
C ALA A 36 -3.32 -19.87 6.36
N PRO A 37 -4.42 -20.58 6.05
CA PRO A 37 -5.78 -20.11 6.31
C PRO A 37 -5.96 -19.64 7.77
N GLY A 38 -6.51 -18.44 7.94
CA GLY A 38 -6.77 -17.85 9.26
C GLY A 38 -5.55 -17.32 10.00
N ARG A 39 -4.34 -17.46 9.44
CA ARG A 39 -3.14 -16.89 10.06
C ARG A 39 -3.09 -15.38 9.84
N CYS A 40 -3.00 -14.63 10.92
CA CYS A 40 -2.94 -13.18 10.90
C CYS A 40 -1.68 -12.66 11.58
N VAL A 41 -1.21 -11.50 11.12
CA VAL A 41 -0.18 -10.70 11.78
C VAL A 41 -0.74 -9.33 12.10
N GLU A 42 -0.34 -8.79 13.25
CA GLU A 42 -0.67 -7.42 13.64
C GLU A 42 0.54 -6.53 13.39
N SER A 43 0.27 -5.32 12.91
CA SER A 43 1.29 -4.31 12.65
C SER A 43 0.75 -2.92 12.93
N THR A 44 1.64 -1.94 12.97
CA THR A 44 1.28 -0.53 13.13
C THR A 44 1.58 0.23 11.84
N VAL A 45 0.58 0.96 11.33
CA VAL A 45 0.72 1.80 10.14
C VAL A 45 1.69 2.93 10.44
N GLN A 46 2.67 3.12 9.57
CA GLN A 46 3.56 4.26 9.58
C GLN A 46 3.33 5.11 8.32
N GLY A 47 3.44 6.43 8.46
CA GLY A 47 3.23 7.35 7.36
C GLY A 47 1.77 7.80 7.19
N MET A 48 1.53 8.61 6.17
CA MET A 48 0.26 9.32 5.97
C MET A 48 -0.41 9.01 4.63
N SER A 49 0.09 8.04 3.87
CA SER A 49 -0.40 7.73 2.52
C SER A 49 -1.87 7.29 2.48
N MET A 50 -2.35 6.69 3.55
CA MET A 50 -3.76 6.25 3.70
C MET A 50 -4.66 7.33 4.36
N GLY A 51 -4.09 8.48 4.71
CA GLY A 51 -4.82 9.64 5.22
C GLY A 51 -5.61 9.36 6.49
N ARG A 52 -6.78 10.01 6.60
CA ARG A 52 -7.64 9.90 7.80
C ARG A 52 -8.26 8.53 7.99
N GLY A 53 -8.34 7.73 6.95
CA GLY A 53 -8.90 6.38 7.03
C GLY A 53 -8.03 5.43 7.85
N LEU A 54 -6.70 5.52 7.66
CA LEU A 54 -5.69 4.76 8.39
C LEU A 54 -4.55 5.71 8.77
N PRO A 55 -4.72 6.54 9.79
CA PRO A 55 -3.69 7.46 10.23
C PRO A 55 -2.46 6.70 10.76
N SER A 56 -1.31 7.37 10.75
CA SER A 56 -0.10 6.85 11.39
C SER A 56 -0.37 6.46 12.84
N GLY A 57 0.17 5.32 13.28
CA GLY A 57 -0.09 4.76 14.61
C GLY A 57 -1.30 3.81 14.67
N SER A 58 -2.10 3.68 13.61
CA SER A 58 -3.20 2.71 13.58
C SER A 58 -2.68 1.28 13.66
N ARG A 59 -3.21 0.48 14.60
CA ARG A 59 -2.97 -0.98 14.62
C ARG A 59 -3.85 -1.65 13.59
N ILE A 60 -3.26 -2.53 12.79
CA ILE A 60 -3.94 -3.28 11.73
C ILE A 60 -3.71 -4.78 11.90
N ARG A 61 -4.67 -5.57 11.42
CA ARG A 61 -4.56 -7.01 11.29
C ARG A 61 -4.50 -7.38 9.81
N ILE A 62 -3.49 -8.14 9.43
CA ILE A 62 -3.21 -8.58 8.07
C ILE A 62 -3.38 -10.09 8.05
N GLU A 63 -4.21 -10.62 7.17
CA GLU A 63 -4.34 -12.05 6.95
C GLU A 63 -3.29 -12.52 5.96
N LEU A 64 -2.50 -13.53 6.34
CA LEU A 64 -1.41 -14.05 5.50
C LEU A 64 -1.97 -15.08 4.52
N VAL A 65 -2.35 -14.61 3.34
CA VAL A 65 -2.94 -15.46 2.29
C VAL A 65 -2.15 -15.38 0.99
N THR A 66 -2.29 -16.41 0.16
CA THR A 66 -1.75 -16.39 -1.20
C THR A 66 -2.42 -15.26 -2.00
N PRO A 67 -1.64 -14.43 -2.73
CA PRO A 67 -2.19 -13.29 -3.47
C PRO A 67 -2.85 -13.77 -4.78
N GLU A 68 -3.98 -14.46 -4.69
CA GLU A 68 -4.73 -14.84 -5.87
C GLU A 68 -5.49 -13.62 -6.40
N CYS A 69 -6.70 -13.40 -6.20
CA CYS A 69 -7.38 -12.23 -6.77
C CYS A 69 -7.95 -11.32 -5.68
N PHE A 70 -7.19 -10.35 -5.22
CA PHE A 70 -7.77 -9.31 -4.35
C PHE A 70 -8.72 -8.42 -5.14
N ALA A 71 -9.93 -8.23 -4.63
CA ALA A 71 -10.89 -7.32 -5.24
C ALA A 71 -10.31 -5.89 -5.31
N VAL A 72 -10.65 -5.16 -6.37
CA VAL A 72 -10.36 -3.72 -6.47
C VAL A 72 -11.01 -3.01 -5.28
N GLY A 73 -10.27 -2.12 -4.64
CA GLY A 73 -10.69 -1.45 -3.42
C GLY A 73 -10.23 -2.12 -2.12
N THR A 74 -9.77 -3.38 -2.15
CA THR A 74 -9.20 -4.04 -0.97
C THR A 74 -7.95 -3.31 -0.48
N VAL A 75 -7.82 -3.10 0.82
CA VAL A 75 -6.59 -2.61 1.44
C VAL A 75 -5.67 -3.80 1.67
N ILE A 76 -4.47 -3.76 1.13
CA ILE A 76 -3.48 -4.84 1.27
C ILE A 76 -2.20 -4.33 1.91
N ALA A 77 -1.46 -5.26 2.52
CA ALA A 77 -0.12 -5.03 3.02
C ALA A 77 0.90 -5.75 2.13
N PHE A 78 1.98 -5.06 1.78
CA PHE A 78 3.06 -5.60 0.96
C PHE A 78 4.42 -5.01 1.33
N LEU A 79 5.48 -5.66 0.88
CA LEU A 79 6.86 -5.25 1.16
C LEU A 79 7.42 -4.41 0.00
N ALA A 80 7.85 -3.19 0.29
CA ALA A 80 8.53 -2.28 -0.63
C ALA A 80 9.91 -1.94 -0.08
N GLY A 81 10.95 -2.64 -0.57
CA GLY A 81 12.26 -2.63 0.07
C GLY A 81 12.15 -3.16 1.51
N GLU A 82 12.68 -2.43 2.45
CA GLU A 82 12.65 -2.76 3.89
C GLU A 82 11.40 -2.21 4.62
N HIS A 83 10.39 -1.76 3.88
CA HIS A 83 9.20 -1.16 4.47
C HIS A 83 7.95 -2.00 4.23
N LEU A 84 7.13 -2.12 5.26
CA LEU A 84 5.76 -2.60 5.14
C LEU A 84 4.88 -1.44 4.67
N VAL A 85 4.30 -1.59 3.49
CA VAL A 85 3.41 -0.61 2.89
C VAL A 85 1.98 -1.14 2.92
N VAL A 86 1.04 -0.26 3.25
CA VAL A 86 -0.40 -0.58 3.31
C VAL A 86 -1.13 0.35 2.37
N HIS A 87 -1.61 -0.19 1.25
CA HIS A 87 -2.27 0.58 0.20
C HIS A 87 -3.48 -0.17 -0.38
N ARG A 88 -4.24 0.50 -1.23
CA ARG A 88 -5.47 -0.01 -1.83
C ARG A 88 -5.23 -0.56 -3.23
N VAL A 89 -5.81 -1.70 -3.54
CA VAL A 89 -5.77 -2.33 -4.87
C VAL A 89 -6.57 -1.49 -5.86
N LEU A 90 -5.92 -1.08 -6.94
CA LEU A 90 -6.54 -0.37 -8.07
C LEU A 90 -6.83 -1.29 -9.24
N HIS A 91 -5.97 -2.31 -9.45
CA HIS A 91 -6.11 -3.27 -10.52
C HIS A 91 -5.45 -4.60 -10.14
N ASN A 92 -6.13 -5.70 -10.45
CA ASN A 92 -5.72 -7.05 -10.04
C ASN A 92 -5.76 -8.08 -11.17
N ARG A 93 -6.02 -7.66 -12.41
CA ARG A 93 -6.09 -8.58 -13.55
C ARG A 93 -4.75 -8.70 -14.24
N PRO A 94 -4.41 -9.87 -14.80
CA PRO A 94 -3.22 -10.02 -15.61
C PRO A 94 -3.20 -9.02 -16.77
N LEU A 95 -2.07 -8.36 -16.98
CA LEU A 95 -1.86 -7.35 -18.01
C LEU A 95 -0.67 -7.74 -18.88
N GLY A 96 -0.86 -8.63 -19.83
CA GLY A 96 0.19 -9.04 -20.74
C GLY A 96 1.46 -9.50 -20.01
N VAL A 97 2.57 -8.76 -20.19
CA VAL A 97 3.87 -9.04 -19.52
C VAL A 97 3.85 -8.85 -17.99
N ALA A 98 2.79 -8.26 -17.47
CA ALA A 98 2.64 -7.93 -16.04
C ALA A 98 1.66 -8.87 -15.31
N ALA A 99 1.58 -10.14 -15.71
CA ALA A 99 0.61 -11.13 -15.21
C ALA A 99 0.61 -11.31 -13.69
N ASN A 100 1.76 -11.13 -13.04
CA ASN A 100 1.95 -11.34 -11.60
C ASN A 100 2.17 -10.03 -10.83
N LEU A 101 1.61 -8.92 -11.35
CA LEU A 101 1.74 -7.61 -10.74
C LEU A 101 0.37 -7.07 -10.33
N LEU A 102 0.33 -6.43 -9.18
CA LEU A 102 -0.81 -5.63 -8.72
C LEU A 102 -0.49 -4.14 -8.86
N LEU A 103 -1.51 -3.36 -9.21
CA LEU A 103 -1.43 -1.91 -9.14
C LEU A 103 -2.15 -1.44 -7.87
N THR A 104 -1.44 -0.70 -7.04
CA THR A 104 -1.94 -0.19 -5.77
C THR A 104 -1.77 1.33 -5.68
N ARG A 105 -2.35 1.92 -4.65
CA ARG A 105 -2.19 3.33 -4.32
C ARG A 105 -2.64 3.60 -2.89
N GLY A 106 -1.97 4.53 -2.22
CA GLY A 106 -2.48 5.11 -0.98
C GLY A 106 -3.75 5.95 -1.21
N ASP A 107 -4.54 6.15 -0.18
CA ASP A 107 -5.78 6.93 -0.27
C ASP A 107 -5.53 8.45 -0.48
N MET A 108 -4.37 8.96 -0.09
CA MET A 108 -4.00 10.38 -0.29
C MET A 108 -3.36 10.68 -1.65
N PRO A 109 -2.40 9.89 -2.18
CA PRO A 109 -1.80 10.15 -3.48
C PRO A 109 -2.79 10.04 -4.63
N LEU A 110 -2.52 10.76 -5.73
CA LEU A 110 -3.25 10.61 -7.01
C LEU A 110 -2.54 9.59 -7.91
N VAL A 111 -1.23 9.51 -7.83
CA VAL A 111 -0.39 8.64 -8.63
C VAL A 111 -0.43 7.22 -8.08
N PRO A 112 -0.65 6.20 -8.93
CA PRO A 112 -0.49 4.80 -8.53
C PRO A 112 0.94 4.49 -8.08
N ASP A 113 1.08 3.46 -7.25
CA ASP A 113 2.39 2.95 -6.86
C ASP A 113 3.12 2.31 -8.05
N LEU A 114 4.41 2.06 -7.88
CA LEU A 114 5.11 1.11 -8.75
C LEU A 114 4.42 -0.25 -8.67
N PRO A 115 4.34 -0.99 -9.79
CA PRO A 115 3.68 -2.30 -9.81
C PRO A 115 4.27 -3.24 -8.77
N VAL A 116 3.40 -3.86 -7.97
CA VAL A 116 3.78 -4.72 -6.85
C VAL A 116 3.72 -6.18 -7.29
N ALA A 117 4.83 -6.89 -7.19
CA ALA A 117 4.87 -8.31 -7.47
C ALA A 117 4.09 -9.11 -6.41
N HIS A 118 3.35 -10.14 -6.83
CA HIS A 118 2.59 -11.01 -5.94
C HIS A 118 3.46 -11.64 -4.83
N SER A 119 4.71 -11.93 -5.13
CA SER A 119 5.67 -12.46 -4.15
C SER A 119 6.00 -11.51 -2.99
N ARG A 120 5.66 -10.23 -3.10
CA ARG A 120 5.89 -9.22 -2.05
C ARG A 120 4.65 -8.94 -1.21
N ILE A 121 3.50 -9.50 -1.54
CA ILE A 121 2.24 -9.23 -0.86
C ILE A 121 2.10 -10.15 0.34
N LEU A 122 1.85 -9.59 1.52
CA LEU A 122 1.52 -10.35 2.72
C LEU A 122 0.08 -10.83 2.66
N GLY A 123 -0.84 -9.91 2.37
CA GLY A 123 -2.25 -10.22 2.30
C GLY A 123 -3.15 -9.00 2.54
N PRO A 124 -4.47 -9.21 2.65
CA PRO A 124 -5.43 -8.15 2.92
C PRO A 124 -5.36 -7.70 4.38
N VAL A 125 -5.61 -6.42 4.59
CA VAL A 125 -5.92 -5.89 5.92
C VAL A 125 -7.36 -6.25 6.23
N THR A 126 -7.57 -7.10 7.22
CA THR A 126 -8.90 -7.59 7.62
C THR A 126 -9.47 -6.83 8.81
N GLY A 127 -8.63 -6.11 9.56
CA GLY A 127 -9.07 -5.35 10.72
C GLY A 127 -8.21 -4.12 11.00
N VAL A 128 -8.85 -3.11 11.57
CA VAL A 128 -8.22 -1.91 12.14
C VAL A 128 -8.69 -1.78 13.58
N TRP A 129 -7.77 -1.65 14.52
CA TRP A 129 -8.11 -1.50 15.93
C TRP A 129 -8.60 -0.09 16.21
N ARG A 130 -9.85 0.04 16.65
CA ARG A 130 -10.48 1.32 17.01
C ARG A 130 -11.41 1.14 18.18
N ASN A 131 -11.36 2.05 19.13
CA ASN A 131 -12.29 2.08 20.29
C ASN A 131 -12.36 0.76 21.07
N GLY A 132 -11.24 0.01 21.13
CA GLY A 132 -11.18 -1.25 21.88
C GLY A 132 -11.63 -2.49 21.10
N GLU A 133 -11.92 -2.38 19.80
CA GLU A 133 -12.37 -3.51 18.97
C GLU A 133 -11.73 -3.50 17.56
N TRP A 134 -11.77 -4.65 16.91
CA TRP A 134 -11.36 -4.78 15.50
C TRP A 134 -12.52 -4.44 14.59
N GLN A 135 -12.35 -3.41 13.77
CA GLN A 135 -13.32 -2.96 12.78
C GLN A 135 -12.80 -3.23 11.37
N ALA A 136 -13.71 -3.35 10.40
CA ALA A 136 -13.34 -3.48 8.99
C ALA A 136 -12.49 -2.27 8.53
N PRO A 137 -11.56 -2.48 7.58
CA PRO A 137 -10.82 -1.39 6.98
C PRO A 137 -11.75 -0.33 6.38
N PRO A 138 -11.37 0.95 6.41
CA PRO A 138 -12.23 2.02 5.91
C PRO A 138 -12.47 1.88 4.40
N ALA A 139 -13.65 2.27 3.96
CA ALA A 139 -13.95 2.42 2.54
C ALA A 139 -13.03 3.48 1.89
N GLU A 140 -12.92 3.43 0.56
CA GLU A 140 -12.15 4.43 -0.17
C GLU A 140 -12.73 5.84 0.08
N PRO A 141 -11.89 6.84 0.42
CA PRO A 141 -12.37 8.18 0.67
C PRO A 141 -12.93 8.81 -0.60
N ARG A 142 -14.03 9.54 -0.46
CA ARG A 142 -14.63 10.29 -1.58
C ARG A 142 -13.66 11.38 -2.03
N ARG A 143 -13.22 11.30 -3.27
CA ARG A 143 -12.39 12.33 -3.93
C ARG A 143 -13.29 13.34 -4.65
N SER A 144 -12.80 14.57 -4.81
CA SER A 144 -13.45 15.54 -5.69
C SER A 144 -13.48 15.05 -7.15
N ALA A 145 -14.43 15.53 -7.93
CA ALA A 145 -14.58 15.12 -9.33
C ALA A 145 -13.27 15.29 -10.16
N PRO A 146 -12.56 16.44 -10.09
CA PRO A 146 -11.31 16.59 -10.83
C PRO A 146 -10.21 15.62 -10.33
N ALA A 147 -10.12 15.37 -9.03
CA ALA A 147 -9.13 14.42 -8.49
C ALA A 147 -9.43 12.98 -8.93
N ARG A 148 -10.71 12.60 -9.03
CA ARG A 148 -11.10 11.29 -9.58
C ARG A 148 -10.71 11.16 -11.04
N LEU A 149 -11.02 12.19 -11.87
CA LEU A 149 -10.69 12.17 -13.29
C LEU A 149 -9.17 12.04 -13.51
N ILE A 150 -8.37 12.88 -12.88
CA ILE A 150 -6.90 12.81 -12.94
C ILE A 150 -6.40 11.43 -12.52
N SER A 151 -6.89 10.93 -11.39
CA SER A 151 -6.49 9.60 -10.91
C SER A 151 -6.86 8.48 -11.91
N SER A 152 -8.05 8.53 -12.52
CA SER A 152 -8.47 7.54 -13.52
C SER A 152 -7.60 7.59 -14.78
N ILE A 153 -7.22 8.78 -15.24
CA ILE A 153 -6.31 8.96 -16.37
C ILE A 153 -4.94 8.36 -16.04
N LEU A 154 -4.40 8.63 -14.85
CA LEU A 154 -3.11 8.10 -14.43
C LEU A 154 -3.12 6.57 -14.31
N VAL A 155 -4.19 5.99 -13.76
CA VAL A 155 -4.38 4.54 -13.70
C VAL A 155 -4.42 3.97 -15.12
N LEU A 156 -5.24 4.53 -16.02
CA LEU A 156 -5.37 4.04 -17.39
C LEU A 156 -4.03 4.12 -18.13
N ALA A 157 -3.33 5.24 -18.03
CA ALA A 157 -2.01 5.42 -18.65
C ALA A 157 -1.02 4.36 -18.12
N THR A 158 -1.01 4.12 -16.81
CA THR A 158 -0.18 3.09 -16.19
C THR A 158 -0.51 1.70 -16.73
N LEU A 159 -1.79 1.35 -16.83
CA LEU A 159 -2.25 0.06 -17.36
C LEU A 159 -1.86 -0.11 -18.83
N CYS A 160 -1.98 0.93 -19.65
CA CYS A 160 -1.54 0.90 -21.04
C CYS A 160 -0.02 0.68 -21.15
N MET A 161 0.77 1.40 -20.35
CA MET A 161 2.22 1.23 -20.30
C MET A 161 2.64 -0.16 -19.82
N LEU A 162 1.98 -0.71 -18.80
CA LEU A 162 2.24 -2.06 -18.31
C LEU A 162 1.98 -3.16 -19.34
N ARG A 163 1.03 -2.95 -20.26
CA ARG A 163 0.80 -3.88 -21.39
C ARG A 163 1.96 -3.90 -22.37
N LEU A 164 2.66 -2.79 -22.54
CA LEU A 164 3.75 -2.64 -23.49
C LEU A 164 5.11 -2.92 -22.85
N SER A 165 5.37 -2.40 -21.66
CA SER A 165 6.64 -2.52 -20.96
C SER A 165 6.50 -2.22 -19.48
N THR A 166 6.93 -3.14 -18.62
CA THR A 166 7.00 -2.91 -17.16
C THR A 166 8.05 -1.84 -16.82
N ARG A 167 9.16 -1.78 -17.57
CA ARG A 167 10.21 -0.77 -17.37
C ARG A 167 9.69 0.64 -17.70
N GLY A 168 9.00 0.78 -18.83
CA GLY A 168 8.41 2.07 -19.23
C GLY A 168 7.40 2.58 -18.20
N ALA A 169 6.52 1.72 -17.72
CA ALA A 169 5.57 2.05 -16.66
C ALA A 169 6.28 2.48 -15.36
N SER A 170 7.33 1.78 -14.94
CA SER A 170 8.07 2.11 -13.73
C SER A 170 8.79 3.46 -13.82
N VAL A 171 9.38 3.77 -14.98
CA VAL A 171 10.04 5.07 -15.22
C VAL A 171 9.01 6.20 -15.18
N MET A 172 7.89 6.05 -15.89
CA MET A 172 6.81 7.04 -15.91
C MET A 172 6.28 7.30 -14.50
N LEU A 173 5.96 6.26 -13.75
CA LEU A 173 5.46 6.37 -12.38
C LEU A 173 6.48 7.03 -11.45
N GLY A 174 7.75 6.69 -11.59
CA GLY A 174 8.83 7.32 -10.82
C GLY A 174 8.88 8.84 -11.04
N GLN A 175 8.78 9.30 -12.28
CA GLN A 175 8.72 10.73 -12.61
C GLN A 175 7.46 11.41 -12.05
N LEU A 176 6.30 10.77 -12.19
CA LEU A 176 5.03 11.30 -11.66
C LEU A 176 5.06 11.42 -10.14
N HIS A 177 5.62 10.46 -9.43
CA HIS A 177 5.78 10.54 -7.98
C HIS A 177 6.73 11.67 -7.54
N GLN A 178 7.80 11.92 -8.30
CA GLN A 178 8.68 13.06 -8.03
C GLN A 178 7.93 14.39 -8.21
N LEU A 179 7.17 14.53 -9.29
CA LEU A 179 6.35 15.71 -9.55
C LEU A 179 5.29 15.91 -8.47
N GLU A 180 4.56 14.87 -8.10
CA GLU A 180 3.54 14.95 -7.04
C GLU A 180 4.15 15.39 -5.70
N ARG A 181 5.31 14.87 -5.33
CA ARG A 181 6.04 15.30 -4.12
C ARG A 181 6.45 16.77 -4.20
N ALA A 182 6.98 17.22 -5.33
CA ALA A 182 7.36 18.62 -5.53
C ALA A 182 6.16 19.57 -5.39
N VAL A 183 5.02 19.23 -6.01
CA VAL A 183 3.77 20.01 -5.91
C VAL A 183 3.26 20.06 -4.46
N ARG A 184 3.28 18.95 -3.74
CA ARG A 184 2.87 18.92 -2.32
C ARG A 184 3.79 19.78 -1.45
N GLN A 185 5.10 19.71 -1.68
CA GLN A 185 6.07 20.53 -0.94
C GLN A 185 5.88 22.01 -1.22
N ALA A 186 5.67 22.40 -2.49
CA ALA A 186 5.38 23.79 -2.87
C ALA A 186 4.12 24.29 -2.17
N ARG A 187 3.03 23.53 -2.21
CA ARG A 187 1.77 23.87 -1.55
C ARG A 187 1.95 24.05 -0.03
N ASN A 188 2.69 23.18 0.64
CA ASN A 188 2.92 23.28 2.08
C ASN A 188 3.75 24.54 2.42
N LYS A 189 4.75 24.90 1.60
CA LYS A 189 5.51 26.15 1.78
C LYS A 189 4.62 27.39 1.63
N THR A 190 3.71 27.39 0.66
CA THR A 190 2.77 28.50 0.45
C THR A 190 1.84 28.67 1.66
N VAL A 191 1.28 27.58 2.18
CA VAL A 191 0.39 27.63 3.35
C VAL A 191 1.12 28.17 4.59
N LEU A 192 2.37 27.78 4.82
CA LEU A 192 3.18 28.29 5.93
C LEU A 192 3.53 29.77 5.76
N ALA A 193 3.78 30.25 4.54
CA ALA A 193 4.07 31.66 4.27
C ALA A 193 2.86 32.57 4.54
N TRP A 194 1.63 32.09 4.29
CA TRP A 194 0.40 32.87 4.55
C TRP A 194 -0.03 32.85 6.02
N GLY A 195 0.35 31.82 6.78
CA GLY A 195 0.05 31.72 8.22
C GLY A 195 0.89 32.62 9.12
N HIS A 196 1.90 33.31 8.60
CA HIS A 196 2.81 34.21 9.34
C HIS A 196 2.57 35.71 9.07
N GLN A 197 1.38 36.12 8.60
CA GLN A 197 1.08 37.52 8.58
C GLN A 197 0.90 38.01 10.02
N PRO A 198 1.73 38.97 10.52
CA PRO A 198 1.53 39.56 11.83
C PRO A 198 0.19 40.29 11.85
N PRO A 199 -0.52 40.31 13.00
CA PRO A 199 -1.72 41.09 13.13
C PRO A 199 -1.38 42.55 12.80
N GLY A 200 -2.15 43.15 11.88
CA GLY A 200 -1.99 44.54 11.49
C GLY A 200 -2.10 45.46 12.72
N PRO A 201 -1.41 46.62 12.74
CA PRO A 201 -1.51 47.57 13.83
C PRO A 201 -2.94 48.03 13.93
N GLY A 202 -3.57 47.76 15.12
CA GLY A 202 -4.89 48.29 15.49
C GLY A 202 -4.82 49.76 15.91
#